data_2b550a5ac4c8dcfba154eff9477a8347
#
_entry.id   2b550a5ac4c8dcfba154eff9477a8347
#
_cell.length_a   1.000
_cell.length_b   1.000
_cell.length_c   1.000
_cell.angle_alpha   90.00
_cell.angle_beta   90.00
_cell.angle_gamma   90.00
#
_symmetry.space_group_name_H-M   'P 1'
#
loop_
_entity.id
_entity.type
_entity.pdbx_description
1 polymer ?
#
loop_
_entity_poly.entity_id
_entity_poly.type
_entity_poly.pdbx_seq_one_letter_code
_entity_poly.pdbx_strand_id
1 'polypeptide(L)'
;MGYGELRVPTAIAVTGADMALPAQDERTLPAVVLDGLDRQPLDHSLALLQALIDQHGHVVVVYSRAVPPAVDQRLRTVRSLLESDRIALFQPDLPPLGLAVLARQLRQLASCDLSPGVLASAGRLLTHYLHAGALLGSVAKLDRVPVGLKSHAKSWVPGSQFAVLAHPQPQLVRIAPDAALAGPEFATSMLVARGQLQSDWVSGTLAKSWRIQGLREAPLPAESAEWWGTGRLIEFCTFLPDLSVLYQLVTSVRQNICHWCGIDVIGDRCVFCSATAPVAPVPQQQPQHQQPQHQRPHQLPAG
;
A
#
# COMPACT_ATOMS: atom_id res chain seq x y z
N MET A 1 -7.04 38.26 11.80
CA MET A 1 -6.01 37.48 11.09
C MET A 1 -5.60 36.37 12.05
N GLY A 2 -6.22 35.18 11.92
CA GLY A 2 -5.85 34.02 12.73
C GLY A 2 -4.51 33.51 12.22
N TYR A 3 -3.51 33.45 13.07
CA TYR A 3 -2.30 32.71 12.82
C TYR A 3 -2.72 31.24 12.72
N GLY A 4 -2.74 30.67 11.50
CA GLY A 4 -2.90 29.24 11.33
C GLY A 4 -1.80 28.57 12.15
N GLU A 5 -2.17 27.81 13.16
CA GLU A 5 -1.23 26.93 13.86
C GLU A 5 -0.52 26.08 12.80
N LEU A 6 0.79 26.22 12.71
CA LEU A 6 1.62 25.39 11.85
C LEU A 6 1.44 23.94 12.31
N ARG A 7 0.62 23.21 11.59
CA ARG A 7 0.33 21.81 11.92
C ARG A 7 1.60 20.99 11.73
N VAL A 8 2.05 20.35 12.80
CA VAL A 8 3.21 19.48 12.74
C VAL A 8 2.84 18.23 11.90
N PRO A 9 3.63 17.89 10.87
CA PRO A 9 3.33 16.73 10.04
C PRO A 9 3.36 15.43 10.84
N THR A 10 2.42 14.53 10.56
CA THR A 10 2.40 13.17 11.10
C THR A 10 3.67 12.41 10.68
N ALA A 11 4.35 11.79 11.62
CA ALA A 11 5.55 11.00 11.33
C ALA A 11 5.20 9.70 10.59
N ILE A 12 5.96 9.39 9.54
CA ILE A 12 5.92 8.09 8.87
C ILE A 12 7.16 7.31 9.29
N ALA A 13 6.94 6.23 10.03
CA ALA A 13 7.99 5.37 10.54
C ALA A 13 8.02 4.03 9.79
N VAL A 14 9.20 3.46 9.63
CA VAL A 14 9.45 2.15 9.00
C VAL A 14 10.35 1.30 9.88
N THR A 15 10.26 -0.03 9.79
CA THR A 15 11.00 -0.97 10.65
C THR A 15 12.37 -1.39 10.12
N GLY A 16 12.79 -0.87 8.96
CA GLY A 16 14.09 -1.13 8.36
C GLY A 16 14.56 0.06 7.55
N ALA A 17 15.88 0.32 7.57
CA ALA A 17 16.47 1.44 6.84
C ALA A 17 16.31 1.33 5.32
N ASP A 18 16.26 0.12 4.77
CA ASP A 18 16.05 -0.20 3.37
C ASP A 18 14.63 0.12 2.88
N MET A 19 13.66 0.22 3.79
CA MET A 19 12.32 0.71 3.50
C MET A 19 12.24 2.23 3.39
N ALA A 20 13.26 2.95 3.86
CA ALA A 20 13.35 4.41 3.81
C ALA A 20 13.93 4.89 2.47
N LEU A 21 13.24 4.62 1.36
CA LEU A 21 13.69 5.07 0.04
C LEU A 21 14.04 6.56 0.02
N PRO A 22 14.99 6.98 -0.82
CA PRO A 22 15.30 8.39 -1.05
C PRO A 22 14.03 9.21 -1.34
N ALA A 23 14.06 10.48 -0.96
CA ALA A 23 12.99 11.41 -1.25
C ALA A 23 12.69 11.46 -2.76
N GLN A 24 11.41 11.54 -3.12
CA GLN A 24 10.98 11.68 -4.51
C GLN A 24 11.27 13.09 -5.03
N ASP A 25 11.10 14.07 -4.14
CA ASP A 25 11.25 15.49 -4.36
C ASP A 25 11.65 16.19 -3.04
N GLU A 26 11.90 17.50 -3.08
CA GLU A 26 12.32 18.30 -1.93
C GLU A 26 11.26 18.40 -0.81
N ARG A 27 9.99 18.12 -1.12
CA ARG A 27 8.87 18.15 -0.17
C ARG A 27 8.67 16.84 0.55
N THR A 28 9.26 15.75 0.05
CA THR A 28 9.13 14.42 0.68
C THR A 28 9.83 14.41 2.04
N LEU A 29 9.05 14.29 3.10
CA LEU A 29 9.58 14.26 4.46
C LEU A 29 10.48 13.03 4.70
N PRO A 30 11.47 13.10 5.62
CA PRO A 30 12.29 11.95 5.98
C PRO A 30 11.42 10.85 6.63
N ALA A 31 11.81 9.59 6.45
CA ALA A 31 11.24 8.49 7.23
C ALA A 31 11.92 8.40 8.59
N VAL A 32 11.13 8.05 9.62
CA VAL A 32 11.69 7.62 10.89
C VAL A 32 12.01 6.13 10.80
N VAL A 33 13.25 5.74 11.06
CA VAL A 33 13.65 4.32 11.03
C VAL A 33 13.62 3.76 12.46
N LEU A 34 12.76 2.77 12.69
CA LEU A 34 12.63 2.03 13.94
C LEU A 34 13.42 0.72 13.82
N ASP A 35 14.75 0.82 13.89
CA ASP A 35 15.60 -0.35 13.75
C ASP A 35 15.83 -1.07 15.09
N GLY A 36 16.03 -2.40 15.03
CA GLY A 36 16.40 -3.22 16.16
C GLY A 36 15.35 -3.33 17.28
N LEU A 37 14.07 -3.15 16.99
CA LEU A 37 12.99 -3.20 17.98
C LEU A 37 12.94 -4.51 18.77
N ASP A 38 13.36 -5.62 18.18
CA ASP A 38 13.43 -6.94 18.81
C ASP A 38 14.65 -7.13 19.71
N ARG A 39 15.69 -6.33 19.51
CA ARG A 39 17.00 -6.45 20.19
C ARG A 39 17.20 -5.43 21.29
N GLN A 40 16.45 -4.34 21.25
CA GLN A 40 16.56 -3.24 22.23
C GLN A 40 15.68 -3.50 23.45
N PRO A 41 16.02 -2.95 24.63
CA PRO A 41 15.16 -2.95 25.81
C PRO A 41 13.79 -2.32 25.51
N LEU A 42 12.73 -2.77 26.18
CA LEU A 42 11.38 -2.23 25.98
C LEU A 42 11.31 -0.74 26.28
N ASP A 43 11.97 -0.29 27.35
CA ASP A 43 11.98 1.12 27.77
C ASP A 43 12.52 2.04 26.67
N HIS A 44 13.51 1.58 25.91
CA HIS A 44 14.04 2.34 24.77
C HIS A 44 12.98 2.51 23.66
N SER A 45 12.25 1.45 23.33
CA SER A 45 11.18 1.49 22.33
C SER A 45 10.02 2.38 22.79
N LEU A 46 9.69 2.36 24.10
CA LEU A 46 8.68 3.25 24.69
C LEU A 46 9.11 4.72 24.59
N ALA A 47 10.35 5.03 25.03
CA ALA A 47 10.88 6.40 24.99
C ALA A 47 10.93 6.94 23.55
N LEU A 48 11.36 6.12 22.58
CA LEU A 48 11.44 6.50 21.19
C LEU A 48 10.05 6.84 20.61
N LEU A 49 9.04 5.97 20.79
CA LEU A 49 7.71 6.22 20.25
C LEU A 49 6.99 7.35 21.00
N GLN A 50 7.22 7.51 22.31
CA GLN A 50 6.72 8.66 23.06
C GLN A 50 7.30 9.97 22.52
N ALA A 51 8.62 10.05 22.30
CA ALA A 51 9.25 11.24 21.74
C ALA A 51 8.69 11.59 20.35
N LEU A 52 8.41 10.60 19.51
CA LEU A 52 7.78 10.83 18.21
C LEU A 52 6.34 11.38 18.34
N ILE A 53 5.57 10.88 19.30
CA ILE A 53 4.23 11.42 19.60
C ILE A 53 4.33 12.85 20.09
N ASP A 54 5.26 13.14 20.98
CA ASP A 54 5.45 14.48 21.54
C ASP A 54 5.87 15.48 20.46
N GLN A 55 6.70 15.06 19.51
CA GLN A 55 7.20 15.88 18.42
C GLN A 55 6.19 16.04 17.27
N HIS A 56 5.48 14.97 16.89
CA HIS A 56 4.66 14.92 15.67
C HIS A 56 3.15 14.79 15.94
N GLY A 57 2.75 14.66 17.19
CA GLY A 57 1.37 14.41 17.58
C GLY A 57 0.89 13.00 17.23
N HIS A 58 1.20 12.50 16.03
CA HIS A 58 0.79 11.17 15.54
C HIS A 58 1.91 10.50 14.74
N VAL A 59 1.93 9.16 14.78
CA VAL A 59 2.91 8.31 14.08
C VAL A 59 2.18 7.22 13.32
N VAL A 60 2.55 7.02 12.06
CA VAL A 60 2.12 5.87 11.24
C VAL A 60 3.33 4.97 11.04
N VAL A 61 3.30 3.78 11.64
CA VAL A 61 4.35 2.76 11.49
C VAL A 61 3.95 1.84 10.35
N VAL A 62 4.71 1.87 9.25
CA VAL A 62 4.54 1.00 8.08
C VAL A 62 5.56 -0.12 8.18
N TYR A 63 5.10 -1.37 8.20
CA TYR A 63 6.00 -2.52 8.36
C TYR A 63 5.50 -3.76 7.63
N SER A 64 6.44 -4.66 7.29
CA SER A 64 6.19 -5.88 6.54
C SER A 64 5.45 -6.93 7.39
N ARG A 65 4.64 -7.76 6.75
CA ARG A 65 4.14 -9.01 7.37
C ARG A 65 5.24 -10.05 7.57
N ALA A 66 6.39 -9.84 6.92
CA ALA A 66 7.54 -10.73 7.01
C ALA A 66 8.47 -10.41 8.19
N VAL A 67 8.23 -9.30 8.92
CA VAL A 67 9.06 -9.00 10.10
C VAL A 67 9.00 -10.14 11.13
N PRO A 68 10.07 -10.35 11.89
CA PRO A 68 10.05 -11.32 12.99
C PRO A 68 8.86 -11.08 13.92
N PRO A 69 8.19 -12.13 14.43
CA PRO A 69 7.04 -11.98 15.34
C PRO A 69 7.35 -11.12 16.56
N ALA A 70 8.60 -11.10 17.02
CA ALA A 70 9.06 -10.26 18.14
C ALA A 70 8.94 -8.76 17.84
N VAL A 71 9.15 -8.34 16.58
CA VAL A 71 8.99 -6.93 16.15
C VAL A 71 7.51 -6.54 16.18
N ASP A 72 6.62 -7.34 15.59
CA ASP A 72 5.17 -7.08 15.62
C ASP A 72 4.65 -7.04 17.06
N GLN A 73 5.04 -8.02 17.89
CA GLN A 73 4.67 -8.04 19.30
C GLN A 73 5.19 -6.81 20.05
N ARG A 74 6.43 -6.39 19.79
CA ARG A 74 7.02 -5.20 20.41
C ARG A 74 6.22 -3.94 20.07
N LEU A 75 5.89 -3.73 18.80
CA LEU A 75 5.09 -2.58 18.36
C LEU A 75 3.71 -2.55 19.04
N ARG A 76 3.04 -3.69 19.12
CA ARG A 76 1.73 -3.81 19.80
C ARG A 76 1.85 -3.56 21.29
N THR A 77 2.90 -4.11 21.93
CA THR A 77 3.15 -3.92 23.37
C THR A 77 3.40 -2.46 23.70
N VAL A 78 4.29 -1.79 22.95
CA VAL A 78 4.59 -0.36 23.13
C VAL A 78 3.34 0.48 22.98
N ARG A 79 2.55 0.26 21.90
CA ARG A 79 1.27 0.95 21.70
C ARG A 79 0.31 0.76 22.87
N SER A 80 0.21 -0.46 23.41
CA SER A 80 -0.67 -0.77 24.54
C SER A 80 -0.21 -0.11 25.83
N LEU A 81 1.11 -0.12 26.11
CA LEU A 81 1.65 0.48 27.32
C LEU A 81 1.59 2.01 27.32
N LEU A 82 1.73 2.63 26.15
CA LEU A 82 1.54 4.06 25.99
C LEU A 82 0.05 4.45 26.01
N GLU A 83 -0.88 3.49 25.99
CA GLU A 83 -2.34 3.70 25.93
C GLU A 83 -2.73 4.71 24.86
N SER A 84 -1.97 4.70 23.74
CA SER A 84 -2.01 5.75 22.74
C SER A 84 -2.83 5.35 21.53
N ASP A 85 -3.85 6.15 21.24
CA ASP A 85 -4.56 6.17 19.95
C ASP A 85 -3.84 7.01 18.89
N ARG A 86 -2.61 7.50 19.18
CA ARG A 86 -1.79 8.32 18.25
C ARG A 86 -0.77 7.52 17.47
N ILE A 87 -0.71 6.18 17.66
CA ILE A 87 0.16 5.27 16.92
C ILE A 87 -0.70 4.39 16.01
N ALA A 88 -0.60 4.59 14.70
CA ALA A 88 -1.19 3.69 13.72
C ALA A 88 -0.18 2.60 13.35
N LEU A 89 -0.56 1.33 13.48
CA LEU A 89 0.22 0.18 13.02
C LEU A 89 -0.35 -0.29 11.69
N PHE A 90 0.39 -0.09 10.60
CA PHE A 90 -0.06 -0.41 9.26
C PHE A 90 0.83 -1.47 8.60
N GLN A 91 0.25 -2.64 8.38
CA GLN A 91 0.92 -3.85 7.89
C GLN A 91 0.25 -4.35 6.59
N PRO A 92 0.49 -3.69 5.44
CA PRO A 92 -0.09 -4.10 4.17
C PRO A 92 0.55 -5.39 3.64
N ASP A 93 -0.21 -6.10 2.81
CA ASP A 93 0.28 -7.32 2.14
C ASP A 93 0.98 -6.95 0.83
N LEU A 94 2.19 -6.44 0.94
CA LEU A 94 3.03 -5.99 -0.18
C LEU A 94 4.41 -6.64 -0.09
N PRO A 95 5.04 -6.91 -1.25
CA PRO A 95 6.45 -7.27 -1.28
C PRO A 95 7.34 -6.08 -0.83
N PRO A 96 8.60 -6.34 -0.46
CA PRO A 96 9.46 -5.34 0.20
C PRO A 96 9.60 -4.02 -0.56
N LEU A 97 9.86 -4.05 -1.86
CA LEU A 97 9.96 -2.83 -2.66
C LEU A 97 8.62 -2.09 -2.74
N GLY A 98 7.51 -2.82 -2.85
CA GLY A 98 6.16 -2.25 -2.84
C GLY A 98 5.85 -1.52 -1.53
N LEU A 99 6.27 -2.11 -0.41
CA LEU A 99 6.13 -1.52 0.91
C LEU A 99 6.96 -0.23 1.06
N ALA A 100 8.21 -0.25 0.60
CA ALA A 100 9.10 0.91 0.60
C ALA A 100 8.55 2.06 -0.27
N VAL A 101 7.97 1.73 -1.43
CA VAL A 101 7.28 2.70 -2.31
C VAL A 101 6.08 3.32 -1.60
N LEU A 102 5.24 2.50 -0.97
CA LEU A 102 4.08 2.97 -0.21
C LEU A 102 4.49 3.92 0.92
N ALA A 103 5.50 3.54 1.71
CA ALA A 103 6.03 4.38 2.78
C ALA A 103 6.51 5.75 2.23
N ARG A 104 7.18 5.77 1.07
CA ARG A 104 7.59 7.02 0.41
C ARG A 104 6.40 7.86 -0.02
N GLN A 105 5.34 7.28 -0.60
CA GLN A 105 4.13 8.02 -0.98
C GLN A 105 3.40 8.60 0.23
N LEU A 106 3.34 7.88 1.35
CA LEU A 106 2.80 8.40 2.61
C LEU A 106 3.64 9.59 3.15
N ARG A 107 4.97 9.53 3.03
CA ARG A 107 5.86 10.65 3.39
C ARG A 107 5.64 11.88 2.51
N GLN A 108 5.35 11.70 1.22
CA GLN A 108 4.96 12.80 0.34
C GLN A 108 3.64 13.43 0.78
N LEU A 109 2.63 12.61 1.06
CA LEU A 109 1.33 13.08 1.53
C LEU A 109 1.38 13.71 2.92
N ALA A 110 2.32 13.29 3.78
CA ALA A 110 2.50 13.89 5.11
C ALA A 110 2.95 15.36 5.06
N SER A 111 3.50 15.82 3.93
CA SER A 111 3.80 17.24 3.69
C SER A 111 2.58 18.07 3.28
N CYS A 112 1.44 17.41 3.01
CA CYS A 112 0.18 18.06 2.66
C CYS A 112 -0.68 18.30 3.91
N ASP A 113 -1.67 19.18 3.78
CA ASP A 113 -2.65 19.43 4.87
C ASP A 113 -3.71 18.31 4.92
N LEU A 114 -3.30 17.14 5.45
CA LEU A 114 -4.16 16.00 5.68
C LEU A 114 -4.25 15.69 7.18
N SER A 115 -5.44 15.32 7.66
CA SER A 115 -5.57 14.85 9.05
C SER A 115 -4.79 13.54 9.25
N PRO A 116 -4.27 13.25 10.46
CA PRO A 116 -3.50 12.02 10.72
C PRO A 116 -4.26 10.75 10.33
N GLY A 117 -5.56 10.72 10.57
CA GLY A 117 -6.39 9.57 10.23
C GLY A 117 -6.62 9.39 8.75
N VAL A 118 -6.80 10.49 8.01
CA VAL A 118 -6.88 10.48 6.54
C VAL A 118 -5.55 9.99 5.95
N LEU A 119 -4.42 10.53 6.43
CA LEU A 119 -3.10 10.10 5.98
C LEU A 119 -2.84 8.61 6.25
N ALA A 120 -3.13 8.13 7.47
CA ALA A 120 -2.95 6.71 7.80
C ALA A 120 -3.87 5.81 6.96
N SER A 121 -5.11 6.24 6.73
CA SER A 121 -6.08 5.50 5.91
C SER A 121 -5.72 5.52 4.43
N ALA A 122 -5.06 6.58 3.94
CA ALA A 122 -4.56 6.69 2.57
C ALA A 122 -3.64 5.52 2.21
N GLY A 123 -2.89 4.97 3.17
CA GLY A 123 -2.08 3.78 2.95
C GLY A 123 -2.86 2.62 2.32
N ARG A 124 -4.08 2.34 2.81
CA ARG A 124 -4.94 1.28 2.24
C ARG A 124 -5.42 1.64 0.84
N LEU A 125 -5.81 2.88 0.61
CA LEU A 125 -6.24 3.35 -0.71
C LEU A 125 -5.11 3.24 -1.72
N LEU A 126 -3.92 3.70 -1.37
CA LEU A 126 -2.76 3.73 -2.25
C LEU A 126 -2.27 2.33 -2.65
N THR A 127 -2.45 1.30 -1.79
CA THR A 127 -2.10 -0.07 -2.18
C THR A 127 -2.78 -0.49 -3.48
N HIS A 128 -4.02 -0.09 -3.73
CA HIS A 128 -4.75 -0.43 -4.95
C HIS A 128 -4.14 0.15 -6.24
N TYR A 129 -3.27 1.16 -6.12
CA TYR A 129 -2.59 1.82 -7.24
C TYR A 129 -1.14 1.35 -7.40
N LEU A 130 -0.70 0.38 -6.62
CA LEU A 130 0.62 -0.24 -6.74
C LEU A 130 0.53 -1.56 -7.51
N HIS A 131 1.40 -1.74 -8.51
CA HIS A 131 1.62 -3.05 -9.12
C HIS A 131 3.02 -3.49 -8.72
N ALA A 132 3.09 -4.42 -7.77
CA ALA A 132 4.34 -4.88 -7.18
C ALA A 132 4.61 -6.34 -7.52
N GLY A 133 5.79 -6.62 -8.05
CA GLY A 133 6.15 -7.94 -8.54
C GLY A 133 7.65 -8.13 -8.68
N ALA A 134 8.04 -9.28 -9.19
CA ALA A 134 9.43 -9.57 -9.51
C ALA A 134 9.59 -10.48 -10.73
N LEU A 135 10.71 -10.33 -11.43
CA LEU A 135 11.23 -11.31 -12.34
C LEU A 135 12.14 -12.25 -11.55
N LEU A 136 11.86 -13.53 -11.55
CA LEU A 136 12.53 -14.56 -10.76
C LEU A 136 13.25 -15.57 -11.64
N GLY A 137 14.45 -15.97 -11.24
CA GLY A 137 15.17 -17.09 -11.85
C GLY A 137 14.66 -18.46 -11.41
N SER A 138 13.83 -18.52 -10.37
CA SER A 138 13.19 -19.74 -9.87
C SER A 138 11.99 -19.38 -9.00
N VAL A 139 10.94 -20.18 -9.04
CA VAL A 139 9.76 -20.08 -8.18
C VAL A 139 9.60 -21.27 -7.23
N ALA A 140 10.63 -22.10 -7.09
CA ALA A 140 10.58 -23.33 -6.31
C ALA A 140 10.31 -23.10 -4.81
N LYS A 141 10.71 -21.94 -4.27
CA LYS A 141 10.54 -21.54 -2.88
C LYS A 141 9.61 -20.33 -2.73
N LEU A 142 8.80 -20.05 -3.76
CA LEU A 142 7.82 -18.95 -3.71
C LEU A 142 6.59 -19.42 -2.92
N ASP A 143 6.47 -19.01 -1.67
CA ASP A 143 5.40 -19.41 -0.75
C ASP A 143 4.41 -18.27 -0.45
N ARG A 144 4.84 -17.01 -0.61
CA ARG A 144 4.03 -15.83 -0.26
C ARG A 144 3.06 -15.40 -1.35
N VAL A 145 3.25 -15.87 -2.58
CA VAL A 145 2.35 -15.59 -3.71
C VAL A 145 1.65 -16.89 -4.08
N PRO A 146 0.30 -16.95 -4.06
CA PRO A 146 -0.44 -18.16 -4.41
C PRO A 146 -0.25 -18.49 -5.88
N VAL A 147 0.58 -19.47 -6.17
CA VAL A 147 0.86 -19.96 -7.52
C VAL A 147 0.45 -21.42 -7.64
N GLY A 148 -0.10 -21.81 -8.81
CA GLY A 148 -0.53 -23.19 -9.03
C GLY A 148 0.64 -24.17 -9.05
N LEU A 149 0.43 -25.38 -8.54
CA LEU A 149 1.42 -26.48 -8.49
C LEU A 149 2.12 -26.76 -9.83
N LYS A 150 1.42 -26.58 -10.97
CA LYS A 150 2.00 -26.75 -12.31
C LYS A 150 3.15 -25.77 -12.60
N SER A 151 3.16 -24.61 -11.95
CA SER A 151 4.20 -23.60 -12.12
C SER A 151 5.48 -23.96 -11.38
N HIS A 152 5.36 -24.61 -10.21
CA HIS A 152 6.51 -25.12 -9.46
C HIS A 152 7.28 -26.20 -10.26
N ALA A 153 6.57 -27.13 -10.89
CA ALA A 153 7.22 -28.17 -11.71
C ALA A 153 8.00 -27.61 -12.90
N LYS A 154 7.56 -26.50 -13.50
CA LYS A 154 8.25 -25.86 -14.64
C LYS A 154 9.51 -25.06 -14.23
N SER A 155 9.70 -24.76 -12.95
CA SER A 155 10.88 -24.03 -12.45
C SER A 155 12.17 -24.85 -12.47
N TRP A 156 12.08 -26.17 -12.70
CA TRP A 156 13.23 -27.07 -12.77
C TRP A 156 13.96 -27.01 -14.12
N VAL A 157 13.43 -26.30 -15.11
CA VAL A 157 14.09 -26.11 -16.40
C VAL A 157 15.19 -25.08 -16.29
N PRO A 158 16.48 -25.43 -16.45
CA PRO A 158 17.58 -24.49 -16.36
C PRO A 158 17.40 -23.30 -17.30
N GLY A 159 17.70 -22.08 -16.82
CA GLY A 159 17.59 -20.86 -17.61
C GLY A 159 16.17 -20.28 -17.73
N SER A 160 15.13 -20.93 -17.20
CA SER A 160 13.78 -20.37 -17.17
C SER A 160 13.72 -19.15 -16.26
N GLN A 161 12.97 -18.13 -16.69
CA GLN A 161 12.64 -16.97 -15.87
C GLN A 161 11.11 -16.86 -15.77
N PHE A 162 10.66 -16.32 -14.65
CA PHE A 162 9.24 -16.19 -14.32
C PHE A 162 8.95 -14.76 -13.88
N ALA A 163 7.99 -14.13 -14.51
CA ALA A 163 7.45 -12.86 -14.01
C ALA A 163 6.28 -13.14 -13.06
N VAL A 164 6.37 -12.60 -11.88
CA VAL A 164 5.38 -12.73 -10.81
C VAL A 164 4.88 -11.36 -10.44
N LEU A 165 3.57 -11.15 -10.50
CA LEU A 165 2.89 -10.03 -9.87
C LEU A 165 2.31 -10.52 -8.55
N ALA A 166 2.69 -9.90 -7.43
CA ALA A 166 2.15 -10.23 -6.13
C ALA A 166 0.93 -9.36 -5.79
N HIS A 167 0.93 -8.12 -6.25
CA HIS A 167 -0.12 -7.13 -5.97
C HIS A 167 -0.40 -6.28 -7.22
N PRO A 168 -1.66 -5.88 -7.54
CA PRO A 168 -2.89 -6.04 -6.75
C PRO A 168 -3.52 -7.45 -6.82
N GLN A 169 -3.29 -8.19 -7.89
CA GLN A 169 -3.79 -9.55 -8.07
C GLN A 169 -2.64 -10.48 -8.42
N PRO A 170 -2.47 -11.60 -7.70
CA PRO A 170 -1.41 -12.55 -7.96
C PRO A 170 -1.45 -13.11 -9.38
N GLN A 171 -0.35 -13.01 -10.09
CA GLN A 171 -0.17 -13.56 -11.43
C GLN A 171 1.22 -14.19 -11.54
N LEU A 172 1.33 -15.26 -12.29
CA LEU A 172 2.62 -15.87 -12.62
C LEU A 172 2.63 -16.28 -14.08
N VAL A 173 3.65 -15.80 -14.81
CA VAL A 173 3.90 -16.18 -16.20
C VAL A 173 5.36 -16.62 -16.37
N ARG A 174 5.59 -17.66 -17.17
CA ARG A 174 6.93 -18.00 -17.63
C ARG A 174 7.30 -17.05 -18.76
N ILE A 175 8.53 -16.54 -18.74
CA ILE A 175 9.01 -15.65 -19.81
C ILE A 175 9.07 -16.41 -21.13
N ALA A 176 8.35 -15.89 -22.11
CA ALA A 176 8.26 -16.30 -23.49
C ALA A 176 8.01 -15.05 -24.35
N PRO A 177 8.12 -15.11 -25.69
CA PRO A 177 7.89 -13.95 -26.53
C PRO A 177 6.52 -13.28 -26.37
N ASP A 178 5.51 -14.04 -25.98
CA ASP A 178 4.12 -13.63 -25.73
C ASP A 178 3.78 -13.44 -24.25
N ALA A 179 4.78 -13.54 -23.35
CA ALA A 179 4.55 -13.40 -21.92
C ALA A 179 4.06 -11.99 -21.56
N ALA A 180 2.90 -11.90 -20.93
CA ALA A 180 2.30 -10.65 -20.47
C ALA A 180 1.79 -10.77 -19.04
N LEU A 181 1.96 -9.70 -18.26
CA LEU A 181 1.31 -9.48 -16.98
C LEU A 181 0.26 -8.37 -17.14
N ALA A 182 -0.86 -8.49 -16.46
CA ALA A 182 -1.82 -7.39 -16.37
C ALA A 182 -1.15 -6.21 -15.63
N GLY A 183 -1.24 -5.03 -16.21
CA GLY A 183 -0.58 -3.83 -15.72
C GLY A 183 -1.56 -2.75 -15.28
N PRO A 184 -1.03 -1.61 -14.83
CA PRO A 184 -1.86 -0.45 -14.49
C PRO A 184 -2.56 0.11 -15.72
N GLU A 185 -3.82 0.51 -15.55
CA GLU A 185 -4.62 1.20 -16.58
C GLU A 185 -4.48 2.73 -16.54
N PHE A 186 -3.60 3.23 -15.68
CA PHE A 186 -3.35 4.65 -15.44
C PHE A 186 -1.86 4.97 -15.55
N ALA A 187 -1.56 6.25 -15.71
CA ALA A 187 -0.18 6.72 -15.85
C ALA A 187 0.65 6.47 -14.58
N THR A 188 1.75 5.75 -14.71
CA THR A 188 2.63 5.37 -13.60
C THR A 188 4.10 5.52 -13.93
N SER A 189 4.91 5.68 -12.90
CA SER A 189 6.34 5.43 -12.92
C SER A 189 6.65 4.08 -12.25
N MET A 190 7.83 3.54 -12.50
CA MET A 190 8.26 2.26 -11.97
C MET A 190 9.61 2.40 -11.24
N LEU A 191 9.72 1.81 -10.06
CA LEU A 191 11.00 1.50 -9.44
C LEU A 191 11.39 0.06 -9.75
N VAL A 192 12.69 -0.14 -9.99
CA VAL A 192 13.29 -1.45 -10.23
C VAL A 192 14.46 -1.63 -9.26
N ALA A 193 14.49 -2.77 -8.57
CA ALA A 193 15.56 -3.13 -7.66
C ALA A 193 16.17 -4.47 -8.12
N ARG A 194 17.47 -4.47 -8.43
CA ARG A 194 18.16 -5.61 -9.02
C ARG A 194 18.87 -6.45 -7.94
N GLY A 195 18.59 -7.75 -7.92
CA GLY A 195 19.39 -8.73 -7.22
C GLY A 195 20.42 -9.38 -8.14
N GLN A 196 20.62 -10.68 -7.99
CA GLN A 196 21.63 -11.44 -8.74
C GLN A 196 21.19 -11.81 -10.17
N LEU A 197 19.94 -11.57 -10.56
CA LEU A 197 19.43 -11.89 -11.89
C LEU A 197 19.82 -10.78 -12.88
N GLN A 198 20.40 -11.18 -14.03
CA GLN A 198 20.68 -10.27 -15.14
C GLN A 198 19.60 -10.46 -16.20
N SER A 199 18.79 -9.43 -16.43
CA SER A 199 17.76 -9.40 -17.48
C SER A 199 17.29 -7.99 -17.74
N ASP A 200 16.98 -7.68 -19.00
CA ASP A 200 16.37 -6.41 -19.40
C ASP A 200 14.86 -6.52 -19.62
N TRP A 201 14.27 -7.68 -19.29
CA TRP A 201 12.84 -7.90 -19.53
C TRP A 201 11.96 -6.90 -18.79
N VAL A 202 12.28 -6.58 -17.51
CA VAL A 202 11.51 -5.62 -16.71
C VAL A 202 11.61 -4.21 -17.28
N SER A 203 12.83 -3.72 -17.53
CA SER A 203 13.08 -2.37 -18.01
C SER A 203 12.77 -2.17 -19.49
N GLY A 204 12.92 -3.22 -20.30
CA GLY A 204 12.69 -3.19 -21.75
C GLY A 204 11.27 -3.60 -22.13
N THR A 205 10.88 -4.83 -21.86
CA THR A 205 9.61 -5.40 -22.34
C THR A 205 8.43 -5.00 -21.47
N LEU A 206 8.52 -5.25 -20.15
CA LEU A 206 7.41 -4.98 -19.22
C LEU A 206 7.12 -3.48 -19.14
N ALA A 207 8.14 -2.64 -18.98
CA ALA A 207 7.97 -1.19 -18.90
C ALA A 207 7.31 -0.60 -20.15
N LYS A 208 7.65 -1.11 -21.32
CA LYS A 208 7.01 -0.69 -22.60
C LYS A 208 5.57 -1.17 -22.68
N SER A 209 5.31 -2.45 -22.35
CA SER A 209 3.96 -3.03 -22.35
C SER A 209 3.02 -2.27 -21.42
N TRP A 210 3.48 -1.87 -20.24
CA TRP A 210 2.73 -1.11 -19.25
C TRP A 210 2.76 0.42 -19.49
N ARG A 211 3.41 0.90 -20.56
CA ARG A 211 3.52 2.34 -20.89
C ARG A 211 4.05 3.17 -19.72
N ILE A 212 5.07 2.67 -19.04
CA ILE A 212 5.67 3.32 -17.87
C ILE A 212 6.27 4.67 -18.31
N GLN A 213 5.87 5.76 -17.64
CA GLN A 213 6.31 7.13 -17.95
C GLN A 213 7.70 7.45 -17.43
N GLY A 214 8.12 6.84 -16.34
CA GLY A 214 9.42 7.03 -15.72
C GLY A 214 9.91 5.76 -15.04
N LEU A 215 11.14 5.35 -15.35
CA LEU A 215 11.78 4.21 -14.74
C LEU A 215 12.99 4.69 -13.94
N ARG A 216 13.08 4.25 -12.68
CA ARG A 216 14.20 4.56 -11.79
C ARG A 216 14.67 3.28 -11.11
N GLU A 217 15.95 3.25 -10.76
CA GLU A 217 16.51 2.16 -9.96
C GLU A 217 16.55 2.53 -8.48
N ALA A 218 16.42 1.51 -7.64
CA ALA A 218 16.55 1.59 -6.19
C ALA A 218 17.41 0.42 -5.70
N PRO A 219 18.04 0.55 -4.53
CA PRO A 219 18.64 -0.60 -3.86
C PRO A 219 17.60 -1.70 -3.62
N LEU A 220 18.02 -2.95 -3.72
CA LEU A 220 17.16 -4.08 -3.39
C LEU A 220 16.96 -4.12 -1.87
N PRO A 221 15.70 -4.13 -1.37
CA PRO A 221 15.46 -4.30 0.06
C PRO A 221 16.05 -5.61 0.58
N ALA A 222 16.61 -5.58 1.79
CA ALA A 222 17.31 -6.73 2.38
C ALA A 222 16.44 -7.98 2.51
N GLU A 223 15.15 -7.79 2.79
CA GLU A 223 14.19 -8.89 2.93
C GLU A 223 13.75 -9.50 1.58
N SER A 224 14.06 -8.87 0.44
CA SER A 224 13.51 -9.28 -0.88
C SER A 224 13.90 -10.71 -1.26
N ALA A 225 15.15 -11.11 -1.00
CA ALA A 225 15.60 -12.46 -1.35
C ALA A 225 14.87 -13.54 -0.54
N GLU A 226 14.59 -13.32 0.72
CA GLU A 226 13.81 -14.20 1.58
C GLU A 226 12.33 -14.17 1.18
N TRP A 227 11.77 -12.98 0.98
CA TRP A 227 10.37 -12.79 0.61
C TRP A 227 10.01 -13.50 -0.69
N TRP A 228 10.89 -13.41 -1.71
CA TRP A 228 10.70 -14.03 -3.02
C TRP A 228 11.25 -15.48 -3.12
N GLY A 229 11.88 -15.99 -2.07
CA GLY A 229 12.46 -17.33 -2.00
C GLY A 229 13.69 -17.52 -2.90
N THR A 230 14.29 -16.45 -3.41
CA THR A 230 15.48 -16.50 -4.26
C THR A 230 16.20 -15.16 -4.31
N GLY A 231 17.54 -15.16 -4.30
CA GLY A 231 18.36 -13.95 -4.57
C GLY A 231 18.51 -13.63 -6.07
N ARG A 232 18.15 -14.58 -6.97
CA ARG A 232 18.15 -14.37 -8.43
C ARG A 232 16.84 -13.73 -8.85
N LEU A 233 16.71 -12.43 -8.62
CA LEU A 233 15.49 -11.66 -8.86
C LEU A 233 15.78 -10.25 -9.37
N ILE A 234 14.77 -9.65 -9.97
CA ILE A 234 14.65 -8.20 -10.22
C ILE A 234 13.26 -7.82 -9.73
N GLU A 235 13.19 -7.10 -8.62
CA GLU A 235 11.94 -6.63 -8.05
C GLU A 235 11.50 -5.33 -8.72
N PHE A 236 10.20 -5.12 -8.89
CA PHE A 236 9.64 -3.91 -9.47
C PHE A 236 8.36 -3.49 -8.77
N CYS A 237 8.13 -2.19 -8.73
CA CYS A 237 6.87 -1.63 -8.23
C CYS A 237 6.51 -0.38 -9.02
N THR A 238 5.25 -0.32 -9.53
CA THR A 238 4.71 0.91 -10.13
C THR A 238 4.07 1.80 -9.07
N PHE A 239 4.03 3.09 -9.31
CA PHE A 239 3.46 4.08 -8.41
C PHE A 239 2.99 5.33 -9.16
N LEU A 240 2.08 6.08 -8.55
CA LEU A 240 1.67 7.40 -9.02
C LEU A 240 2.79 8.41 -8.71
N PRO A 241 3.42 9.03 -9.72
CA PRO A 241 4.59 9.89 -9.49
C PRO A 241 4.25 11.29 -8.99
N ASP A 242 3.04 11.79 -9.25
CA ASP A 242 2.63 13.16 -9.01
C ASP A 242 1.93 13.32 -7.66
N LEU A 243 2.47 14.19 -6.80
CA LEU A 243 1.91 14.49 -5.49
C LEU A 243 0.50 15.09 -5.58
N SER A 244 0.22 15.89 -6.61
CA SER A 244 -1.10 16.49 -6.78
C SER A 244 -2.16 15.43 -7.08
N VAL A 245 -1.80 14.42 -7.87
CA VAL A 245 -2.68 13.27 -8.16
C VAL A 245 -2.90 12.44 -6.89
N LEU A 246 -1.84 12.17 -6.12
CA LEU A 246 -1.97 11.47 -4.83
C LEU A 246 -2.90 12.22 -3.87
N TYR A 247 -2.71 13.54 -3.75
CA TYR A 247 -3.53 14.38 -2.88
C TYR A 247 -4.99 14.40 -3.32
N GLN A 248 -5.25 14.63 -4.62
CA GLN A 248 -6.60 14.60 -5.18
C GLN A 248 -7.28 13.25 -4.97
N LEU A 249 -6.56 12.15 -5.18
CA LEU A 249 -7.08 10.80 -4.96
C LEU A 249 -7.55 10.62 -3.52
N VAL A 250 -6.73 11.00 -2.55
CA VAL A 250 -7.04 10.86 -1.12
C VAL A 250 -8.18 11.76 -0.68
N THR A 251 -8.22 13.01 -1.18
CA THR A 251 -9.24 14.00 -0.78
C THR A 251 -10.58 13.80 -1.50
N SER A 252 -10.61 13.09 -2.64
CA SER A 252 -11.85 12.78 -3.35
C SER A 252 -12.69 11.67 -2.70
N VAL A 253 -12.08 10.88 -1.80
CA VAL A 253 -12.79 9.79 -1.13
C VAL A 253 -13.54 10.32 0.09
N ARG A 254 -14.75 9.78 0.30
CA ARG A 254 -15.58 10.14 1.46
C ARG A 254 -14.83 9.86 2.76
N GLN A 255 -14.75 10.88 3.60
CA GLN A 255 -14.19 10.81 4.94
C GLN A 255 -15.32 10.64 5.96
N ASN A 256 -15.05 9.89 7.03
CA ASN A 256 -15.95 9.71 8.15
C ASN A 256 -15.17 9.97 9.44
N ILE A 257 -15.86 10.36 10.50
CA ILE A 257 -15.26 10.47 11.83
C ILE A 257 -15.35 9.12 12.52
N CYS A 258 -14.22 8.64 13.04
CA CYS A 258 -14.21 7.43 13.84
C CYS A 258 -15.00 7.66 15.14
N HIS A 259 -16.04 6.85 15.37
CA HIS A 259 -16.92 7.00 16.55
C HIS A 259 -16.22 6.68 17.88
N TRP A 260 -15.02 6.03 17.83
CA TRP A 260 -14.27 5.65 19.04
C TRP A 260 -13.22 6.71 19.41
N CYS A 261 -12.33 7.07 18.48
CA CYS A 261 -11.20 7.97 18.77
C CYS A 261 -11.35 9.37 18.15
N GLY A 262 -12.46 9.66 17.46
CA GLY A 262 -12.74 11.00 16.90
C GLY A 262 -11.89 11.41 15.70
N ILE A 263 -11.00 10.54 15.20
CA ILE A 263 -10.10 10.85 14.08
C ILE A 263 -10.84 10.65 12.75
N ASP A 264 -10.60 11.52 11.76
CA ASP A 264 -11.10 11.37 10.40
C ASP A 264 -10.48 10.13 9.74
N VAL A 265 -11.29 9.33 9.06
CA VAL A 265 -10.84 8.11 8.41
C VAL A 265 -11.44 7.97 7.01
N ILE A 266 -10.72 7.29 6.12
CA ILE A 266 -11.21 6.80 4.84
C ILE A 266 -11.42 5.29 4.97
N GLY A 267 -12.57 4.80 4.47
CA GLY A 267 -12.90 3.38 4.48
C GLY A 267 -13.68 2.95 5.72
N ASP A 268 -13.69 1.65 5.97
CA ASP A 268 -14.56 0.96 6.91
C ASP A 268 -13.96 0.70 8.29
N ARG A 269 -12.66 1.01 8.48
CA ARG A 269 -11.94 0.72 9.73
C ARG A 269 -10.87 1.77 10.01
N CYS A 270 -10.86 2.26 11.25
CA CYS A 270 -9.82 3.17 11.72
C CYS A 270 -8.46 2.46 11.84
N VAL A 271 -7.39 3.08 11.29
CA VAL A 271 -6.02 2.52 11.35
C VAL A 271 -5.43 2.68 12.76
N PHE A 272 -5.87 3.69 13.50
CA PHE A 272 -5.39 3.99 14.86
C PHE A 272 -6.00 3.07 15.92
N CYS A 273 -7.33 3.05 16.08
CA CYS A 273 -7.99 2.28 17.14
C CYS A 273 -8.59 0.94 16.68
N SER A 274 -8.56 0.66 15.37
CA SER A 274 -9.14 -0.53 14.73
C SER A 274 -10.68 -0.65 14.82
N ALA A 275 -11.38 0.38 15.31
CA ALA A 275 -12.83 0.40 15.30
C ALA A 275 -13.37 0.39 13.86
N THR A 276 -14.45 -0.37 13.64
CA THR A 276 -15.17 -0.35 12.36
C THR A 276 -15.98 0.93 12.22
N ALA A 277 -15.93 1.58 11.04
CA ALA A 277 -16.83 2.67 10.74
C ALA A 277 -18.28 2.17 10.68
N PRO A 278 -19.26 2.92 11.18
CA PRO A 278 -20.65 2.56 10.99
C PRO A 278 -20.96 2.50 9.49
N VAL A 279 -21.47 1.36 9.03
CA VAL A 279 -21.95 1.25 7.65
C VAL A 279 -23.13 2.20 7.52
N ALA A 280 -23.00 3.23 6.68
CA ALA A 280 -24.14 4.08 6.36
C ALA A 280 -25.24 3.18 5.81
N PRO A 281 -26.50 3.27 6.33
CA PRO A 281 -27.58 2.47 5.79
C PRO A 281 -27.69 2.75 4.29
N VAL A 282 -27.65 1.69 3.51
CA VAL A 282 -27.93 1.77 2.06
C VAL A 282 -29.31 2.41 1.92
N PRO A 283 -29.46 3.54 1.19
CA PRO A 283 -30.76 4.12 0.95
C PRO A 283 -31.66 3.04 0.40
N GLN A 284 -32.67 2.62 1.16
CA GLN A 284 -33.69 1.70 0.66
C GLN A 284 -34.36 2.45 -0.50
N GLN A 285 -34.19 1.94 -1.71
CA GLN A 285 -34.96 2.40 -2.84
C GLN A 285 -36.45 2.23 -2.46
N GLN A 286 -37.13 3.33 -2.22
CA GLN A 286 -38.56 3.31 -2.01
C GLN A 286 -39.19 2.62 -3.23
N PRO A 287 -40.10 1.65 -3.02
CA PRO A 287 -40.79 1.04 -4.12
C PRO A 287 -41.49 2.16 -4.90
N GLN A 288 -41.14 2.28 -6.17
CA GLN A 288 -41.88 3.19 -7.07
C GLN A 288 -43.33 2.79 -7.05
N HIS A 289 -44.20 3.63 -6.46
CA HIS A 289 -45.62 3.48 -6.56
C HIS A 289 -45.98 3.46 -8.04
N GLN A 290 -46.34 2.30 -8.55
CA GLN A 290 -46.98 2.18 -9.87
C GLN A 290 -48.23 3.04 -9.86
N GLN A 291 -48.24 4.11 -10.64
CA GLN A 291 -49.44 4.91 -10.88
C GLN A 291 -50.51 4.01 -11.52
N PRO A 292 -51.77 4.06 -11.03
CA PRO A 292 -52.84 3.29 -11.66
C PRO A 292 -53.04 3.74 -13.12
N GLN A 293 -52.95 2.81 -14.04
CA GLN A 293 -53.30 3.06 -15.45
C GLN A 293 -54.79 3.40 -15.54
N HIS A 294 -55.08 4.63 -15.89
CA HIS A 294 -56.44 5.04 -16.26
C HIS A 294 -56.90 4.21 -17.46
N GLN A 295 -57.86 3.29 -17.22
CA GLN A 295 -58.61 2.60 -18.26
C GLN A 295 -59.40 3.62 -19.05
N ARG A 296 -59.18 3.73 -20.36
CA ARG A 296 -60.00 4.50 -21.29
C ARG A 296 -61.38 3.85 -21.40
N PRO A 297 -62.50 4.62 -21.39
CA PRO A 297 -63.83 4.06 -21.60
C PRO A 297 -64.00 3.54 -23.04
N HIS A 298 -64.55 2.34 -23.15
CA HIS A 298 -64.93 1.75 -24.40
C HIS A 298 -66.02 2.62 -25.03
N GLN A 299 -65.76 3.16 -26.22
CA GLN A 299 -66.81 3.72 -27.09
C GLN A 299 -67.60 2.55 -27.75
N LEU A 300 -68.88 2.52 -27.51
CA LEU A 300 -69.85 1.66 -28.22
C LEU A 300 -70.09 2.16 -29.67
N PRO A 301 -70.17 1.28 -30.66
CA PRO A 301 -70.51 1.69 -32.01
C PRO A 301 -72.00 1.98 -32.10
N ALA A 302 -72.35 3.13 -32.70
CA ALA A 302 -73.70 3.48 -33.08
C ALA A 302 -74.15 2.65 -34.32
N GLY A 303 -75.29 1.98 -34.19
CA GLY A 303 -76.02 1.34 -35.29
C GLY A 303 -76.82 2.31 -36.14
#